data_40cb4a50b489efd8eb028daedf34cfb0
#
_entry.id   40cb4a50b489efd8eb028daedf34cfb0
#
_cell.length_a   1.000
_cell.length_b   1.000
_cell.length_c   1.000
_cell.angle_alpha   90.00
_cell.angle_beta   90.00
_cell.angle_gamma   90.00
#
_symmetry.space_group_name_H-M   'P 1'
#
loop_
_entity.id
_entity.type
_entity.pdbx_description
1 polymer ?
#
loop_
_entity_poly.entity_id
_entity_poly.type
_entity_poly.pdbx_seq_one_letter_code
_entity_poly.pdbx_strand_id
1 'polypeptide(L)'
;MKLSLPFTKKILSLDIGAYGIKVVEGRRKGQSIRIDKYFIIPTPEGVYDDGKIADRDLLHYTIHEELKKNKIRAKDVYLTINNSSIITREVTIPKVKDDEIERVLRFQLEDYIPIDPNNYIIQFKIIEEFIDGDVNRLNILLVAIPRDMVEEHFELLKSLSLNPMVLDYQPNSIAKLIQYGGLINGEYSTKDMTFAVIDMGYDSAKVSIIRNGRIQVSRIIEGGGGSIGPNVAKQDIIDNFFGILSQRIELVFRYFLSRKPGNRIDKILLVGGNSIVDGIVELFMADFSIPTMRMESLDNIYGVEQIYIYINAIGSIIRVIEV
;
A
#
# COMPACT_ATOMS: atom_id res chain seq x y z
N MET A 1 40.43 17.23 0.10
CA MET A 1 39.15 17.62 -0.50
C MET A 1 38.07 16.71 0.06
N LYS A 2 37.31 17.15 1.09
CA LYS A 2 36.23 16.35 1.67
C LYS A 2 35.06 16.43 0.70
N LEU A 3 34.82 15.36 -0.06
CA LEU A 3 33.57 15.18 -0.77
C LEU A 3 32.45 15.07 0.28
N SER A 4 31.69 16.14 0.46
CA SER A 4 30.43 16.09 1.19
C SER A 4 29.48 15.25 0.33
N LEU A 5 29.25 14.02 0.75
CA LEU A 5 28.15 13.21 0.21
C LEU A 5 26.87 14.05 0.30
N PRO A 6 26.09 14.17 -0.77
CA PRO A 6 24.88 14.97 -0.73
C PRO A 6 23.99 14.43 0.39
N PHE A 7 23.70 15.29 1.38
CA PHE A 7 22.72 14.97 2.42
C PHE A 7 21.39 14.68 1.71
N THR A 8 21.01 13.43 1.69
CA THR A 8 19.71 13.07 1.13
C THR A 8 18.61 13.75 1.95
N LYS A 9 17.75 14.51 1.25
CA LYS A 9 16.66 15.28 1.85
C LYS A 9 15.77 14.37 2.68
N LYS A 10 15.38 14.81 3.87
CA LYS A 10 14.39 14.12 4.68
C LYS A 10 13.01 14.26 4.06
N ILE A 11 12.26 13.19 4.11
CA ILE A 11 10.89 13.10 3.61
C ILE A 11 10.00 12.73 4.79
N LEU A 12 8.88 13.41 4.90
CA LEU A 12 7.77 13.01 5.73
C LEU A 12 6.86 12.10 4.92
N SER A 13 6.46 10.98 5.46
CA SER A 13 5.43 10.14 4.88
C SER A 13 4.29 9.95 5.84
N LEU A 14 3.07 10.10 5.32
CA LEU A 14 1.83 9.93 6.05
C LEU A 14 1.01 8.80 5.42
N ASP A 15 0.47 7.92 6.23
CA ASP A 15 -0.57 6.95 5.87
C ASP A 15 -1.78 7.21 6.75
N ILE A 16 -2.80 7.89 6.19
CA ILE A 16 -3.98 8.32 6.93
C ILE A 16 -5.00 7.19 6.92
N GLY A 17 -5.37 6.71 8.11
CA GLY A 17 -6.40 5.71 8.30
C GLY A 17 -7.46 6.17 9.30
N ALA A 18 -8.63 5.53 9.28
CA ALA A 18 -9.76 5.88 10.16
C ALA A 18 -9.44 5.75 11.66
N TYR A 19 -8.58 4.81 12.05
CA TYR A 19 -8.19 4.61 13.45
C TYR A 19 -6.92 5.35 13.83
N GLY A 20 -5.98 5.52 12.89
CA GLY A 20 -4.70 6.15 13.20
C GLY A 20 -3.90 6.52 11.96
N ILE A 21 -3.20 7.64 12.06
CA ILE A 21 -2.31 8.17 11.03
C ILE A 21 -0.89 7.70 11.34
N LYS A 22 -0.32 6.89 10.47
CA LYS A 22 1.06 6.44 10.60
C LYS A 22 1.97 7.51 10.01
N VAL A 23 2.89 7.98 10.82
CA VAL A 23 3.84 9.04 10.49
C VAL A 23 5.24 8.46 10.46
N VAL A 24 5.95 8.73 9.38
CA VAL A 24 7.35 8.32 9.20
C VAL A 24 8.15 9.49 8.66
N GLU A 25 9.23 9.89 9.36
CA GLU A 25 10.24 10.80 8.82
C GLU A 25 11.52 9.99 8.53
N GLY A 26 11.92 9.96 7.27
CA GLY A 26 13.06 9.17 6.85
C GLY A 26 13.78 9.76 5.64
N ARG A 27 14.80 9.03 5.19
CA ARG A 27 15.61 9.40 4.01
C ARG A 27 16.20 8.18 3.34
N ARG A 28 16.40 8.26 2.05
CA ARG A 28 17.16 7.27 1.31
C ARG A 28 18.65 7.47 1.56
N LYS A 29 19.38 6.39 1.80
CA LYS A 29 20.85 6.37 1.94
C LYS A 29 21.40 5.24 1.05
N GLY A 30 21.80 5.58 -0.16
CA GLY A 30 22.19 4.57 -1.16
C GLY A 30 21.03 3.63 -1.50
N GLN A 31 21.24 2.34 -1.27
CA GLN A 31 20.20 1.31 -1.45
C GLN A 31 19.44 0.98 -0.16
N SER A 32 19.47 1.87 0.83
CA SER A 32 18.80 1.67 2.10
C SER A 32 17.91 2.85 2.43
N ILE A 33 16.92 2.63 3.29
CA ILE A 33 16.07 3.68 3.88
C ILE A 33 16.38 3.71 5.36
N ARG A 34 16.71 4.90 5.84
CA ARG A 34 16.85 5.15 7.26
C ARG A 34 15.63 5.92 7.74
N ILE A 35 14.94 5.36 8.70
CA ILE A 35 13.86 6.02 9.42
C ILE A 35 14.46 6.74 10.62
N ASP A 36 14.21 8.04 10.71
CA ASP A 36 14.69 8.88 11.80
C ASP A 36 13.63 9.01 12.91
N LYS A 37 12.33 9.00 12.52
CA LYS A 37 11.19 9.07 13.44
C LYS A 37 9.99 8.32 12.86
N TYR A 38 9.23 7.69 13.73
CA TYR A 38 7.96 7.06 13.40
C TYR A 38 7.05 7.05 14.63
N PHE A 39 5.77 7.26 14.42
CA PHE A 39 4.74 7.24 15.46
C PHE A 39 3.34 7.17 14.82
N ILE A 40 2.35 6.89 15.66
CA ILE A 40 0.94 6.91 15.25
C ILE A 40 0.25 8.09 15.94
N ILE A 41 -0.52 8.83 15.16
CA ILE A 41 -1.45 9.84 15.65
C ILE A 41 -2.83 9.17 15.70
N PRO A 42 -3.52 9.10 16.84
CA PRO A 42 -4.91 8.66 16.85
C PRO A 42 -5.76 9.56 15.94
N THR A 43 -6.50 8.97 15.02
CA THR A 43 -7.48 9.70 14.22
C THR A 43 -8.71 9.94 15.08
N PRO A 44 -9.17 11.19 15.25
CA PRO A 44 -10.42 11.43 15.99
C PRO A 44 -11.59 10.72 15.31
N GLU A 45 -12.52 10.22 16.11
CA GLU A 45 -13.67 9.45 15.63
C GLU A 45 -14.51 10.27 14.63
N GLY A 46 -14.90 9.67 13.52
CA GLY A 46 -15.72 10.29 12.49
C GLY A 46 -15.03 11.34 11.62
N VAL A 47 -13.74 11.62 11.83
CA VAL A 47 -13.01 12.66 11.09
C VAL A 47 -12.51 12.16 9.73
N TYR A 48 -12.21 10.88 9.63
CA TYR A 48 -11.68 10.27 8.41
C TYR A 48 -12.24 8.86 8.25
N ASP A 49 -12.92 8.62 7.12
CA ASP A 49 -13.53 7.34 6.83
C ASP A 49 -13.36 6.98 5.36
N ASP A 50 -12.91 5.77 5.07
CA ASP A 50 -12.67 5.24 3.72
C ASP A 50 -12.03 6.27 2.77
N GLY A 51 -10.97 6.94 3.21
CA GLY A 51 -10.25 7.92 2.40
C GLY A 51 -10.95 9.29 2.26
N LYS A 52 -12.06 9.54 2.92
CA LYS A 52 -12.78 10.83 2.92
C LYS A 52 -12.47 11.61 4.19
N ILE A 53 -12.23 12.90 4.03
CA ILE A 53 -12.03 13.84 5.13
C ILE A 53 -13.38 14.40 5.51
N ALA A 54 -13.97 13.97 6.63
CA ALA A 54 -15.27 14.44 7.10
C ALA A 54 -15.15 15.75 7.91
N ASP A 55 -14.08 15.91 8.69
CA ASP A 55 -13.77 17.15 9.42
C ASP A 55 -12.31 17.55 9.18
N ARG A 56 -12.13 18.47 8.25
CA ARG A 56 -10.80 18.94 7.84
C ARG A 56 -10.10 19.75 8.93
N ASP A 57 -10.82 20.57 9.67
CA ASP A 57 -10.23 21.46 10.66
C ASP A 57 -9.70 20.66 11.85
N LEU A 58 -10.48 19.69 12.31
CA LEU A 58 -10.06 18.80 13.39
C LEU A 58 -8.90 17.89 12.96
N LEU A 59 -8.93 17.35 11.74
CA LEU A 59 -7.84 16.55 11.20
C LEU A 59 -6.56 17.39 11.05
N HIS A 60 -6.67 18.61 10.53
CA HIS A 60 -5.56 19.55 10.43
C HIS A 60 -4.94 19.83 11.81
N TYR A 61 -5.77 20.22 12.78
CA TYR A 61 -5.32 20.51 14.13
C TYR A 61 -4.59 19.31 14.76
N THR A 62 -5.18 18.14 14.65
CA THR A 62 -4.62 16.90 15.20
C THR A 62 -3.25 16.58 14.61
N ILE A 63 -3.12 16.64 13.28
CA ILE A 63 -1.84 16.39 12.61
C ILE A 63 -0.82 17.48 12.96
N HIS A 64 -1.21 18.74 12.91
CA HIS A 64 -0.33 19.87 13.18
C HIS A 64 0.31 19.78 14.57
N GLU A 65 -0.50 19.58 15.61
CA GLU A 65 0.00 19.52 17.00
C GLU A 65 0.94 18.33 17.21
N GLU A 66 0.61 17.17 16.66
CA GLU A 66 1.48 15.99 16.82
C GLU A 66 2.78 16.08 15.99
N LEU A 67 2.76 16.65 14.80
CA LEU A 67 4.00 16.90 14.02
C LEU A 67 4.91 17.90 14.77
N LYS A 68 4.34 18.94 15.37
CA LYS A 68 5.07 19.93 16.17
C LYS A 68 5.66 19.32 17.44
N LYS A 69 4.85 18.59 18.22
CA LYS A 69 5.24 17.87 19.44
C LYS A 69 6.40 16.90 19.18
N ASN A 70 6.33 16.15 18.09
CA ASN A 70 7.36 15.22 17.67
C ASN A 70 8.53 15.86 16.92
N LYS A 71 8.53 17.21 16.79
CA LYS A 71 9.63 17.99 16.17
C LYS A 71 9.97 17.47 14.77
N ILE A 72 8.96 17.22 13.94
CA ILE A 72 9.14 16.86 12.53
C ILE A 72 9.72 18.08 11.79
N ARG A 73 10.74 17.83 10.97
CA ARG A 73 11.44 18.89 10.22
C ARG A 73 11.31 18.80 8.72
N ALA A 74 10.98 17.63 8.22
CA ALA A 74 10.75 17.44 6.80
C ALA A 74 9.53 18.26 6.36
N LYS A 75 9.65 18.93 5.22
CA LYS A 75 8.58 19.72 4.60
C LYS A 75 8.00 19.02 3.38
N ASP A 76 8.82 18.27 2.65
CA ASP A 76 8.33 17.47 1.55
C ASP A 76 7.60 16.27 2.13
N VAL A 77 6.33 16.11 1.74
CA VAL A 77 5.46 15.05 2.24
C VAL A 77 5.01 14.14 1.12
N TYR A 78 5.06 12.85 1.39
CA TYR A 78 4.44 11.80 0.60
C TYR A 78 3.24 11.29 1.38
N LEU A 79 2.13 11.14 0.70
CA LEU A 79 0.89 10.64 1.28
C LEU A 79 0.54 9.30 0.67
N THR A 80 0.15 8.37 1.51
CA THR A 80 -0.39 7.09 1.07
C THR A 80 -1.88 7.06 1.37
N ILE A 81 -2.67 6.74 0.36
CA ILE A 81 -4.12 6.62 0.49
C ILE A 81 -4.62 5.25 0.04
N ASN A 82 -5.78 4.92 0.55
CA ASN A 82 -6.62 3.85 0.03
C ASN A 82 -8.09 4.24 0.23
N ASN A 83 -8.94 3.82 -0.70
CA ASN A 83 -10.37 4.09 -0.68
C ASN A 83 -11.10 3.08 -1.56
N SER A 84 -12.32 2.73 -1.21
CA SER A 84 -13.14 1.77 -1.98
C SER A 84 -13.49 2.26 -3.38
N SER A 85 -13.48 3.58 -3.61
CA SER A 85 -13.71 4.20 -4.93
C SER A 85 -12.49 4.19 -5.84
N ILE A 86 -11.31 3.78 -5.36
CA ILE A 86 -10.13 3.61 -6.21
C ILE A 86 -10.33 2.37 -7.07
N ILE A 87 -10.36 2.58 -8.37
CA ILE A 87 -10.60 1.50 -9.32
C ILE A 87 -9.26 0.97 -9.81
N THR A 88 -9.07 -0.32 -9.71
CA THR A 88 -7.92 -1.01 -10.30
C THR A 88 -8.42 -1.99 -11.35
N ARG A 89 -7.87 -1.92 -12.56
CA ARG A 89 -8.24 -2.79 -13.66
C ARG A 89 -7.00 -3.27 -14.40
N GLU A 90 -6.93 -4.56 -14.66
CA GLU A 90 -5.98 -5.08 -15.63
C GLU A 90 -6.58 -4.96 -17.04
N VAL A 91 -5.80 -4.42 -17.94
CA VAL A 91 -6.15 -4.25 -19.35
C VAL A 91 -5.03 -4.77 -20.22
N THR A 92 -5.38 -5.36 -21.34
CA THR A 92 -4.42 -5.83 -22.33
C THR A 92 -4.52 -4.96 -23.58
N ILE A 93 -3.41 -4.35 -23.97
CA ILE A 93 -3.31 -3.56 -25.21
C ILE A 93 -2.26 -4.15 -26.14
N PRO A 94 -2.32 -3.91 -27.47
CA PRO A 94 -1.19 -4.16 -28.34
C PRO A 94 0.04 -3.40 -27.85
N LYS A 95 1.23 -3.98 -28.01
CA LYS A 95 2.47 -3.26 -27.69
C LYS A 95 2.61 -2.05 -28.58
N VAL A 96 2.71 -0.89 -27.96
CA VAL A 96 3.00 0.40 -28.57
C VAL A 96 4.25 0.98 -27.93
N LYS A 97 4.74 2.13 -28.42
CA LYS A 97 5.85 2.84 -27.77
C LYS A 97 5.39 3.37 -26.41
N ASP A 98 6.32 3.49 -25.47
CA ASP A 98 6.02 3.88 -24.08
C ASP A 98 5.31 5.25 -24.00
N ASP A 99 5.70 6.19 -24.84
CA ASP A 99 5.08 7.52 -24.95
C ASP A 99 3.66 7.51 -25.57
N GLU A 100 3.25 6.42 -26.19
CA GLU A 100 1.93 6.24 -26.79
C GLU A 100 0.94 5.52 -25.86
N ILE A 101 1.43 4.79 -24.84
CA ILE A 101 0.60 3.98 -23.95
C ILE A 101 -0.50 4.81 -23.30
N GLU A 102 -0.15 5.97 -22.72
CA GLU A 102 -1.12 6.83 -22.06
C GLU A 102 -2.24 7.27 -23.02
N ARG A 103 -1.89 7.61 -24.26
CA ARG A 103 -2.87 8.03 -25.28
C ARG A 103 -3.81 6.89 -25.65
N VAL A 104 -3.28 5.68 -25.83
CA VAL A 104 -4.09 4.49 -26.12
C VAL A 104 -5.06 4.18 -24.98
N LEU A 105 -4.55 4.20 -23.74
CA LEU A 105 -5.38 3.94 -22.56
C LEU A 105 -6.48 4.99 -22.38
N ARG A 106 -6.18 6.29 -22.61
CA ARG A 106 -7.19 7.35 -22.52
C ARG A 106 -8.27 7.22 -23.58
N PHE A 107 -7.89 6.84 -24.80
CA PHE A 107 -8.84 6.65 -25.89
C PHE A 107 -9.79 5.47 -25.65
N GLN A 108 -9.31 4.40 -25.05
CA GLN A 108 -10.08 3.18 -24.77
C GLN A 108 -10.60 3.09 -23.33
N LEU A 109 -10.49 4.18 -22.55
CA LEU A 109 -10.75 4.13 -21.11
C LEU A 109 -12.18 3.68 -20.79
N GLU A 110 -13.17 4.20 -21.53
CA GLU A 110 -14.59 3.87 -21.34
C GLU A 110 -14.89 2.39 -21.59
N ASP A 111 -14.11 1.74 -22.48
CA ASP A 111 -14.22 0.30 -22.73
C ASP A 111 -13.74 -0.54 -21.54
N TYR A 112 -12.82 0.01 -20.75
CA TYR A 112 -12.21 -0.68 -19.61
C TYR A 112 -12.87 -0.35 -18.29
N ILE A 113 -13.24 0.92 -18.08
CA ILE A 113 -13.80 1.42 -16.84
C ILE A 113 -14.93 2.41 -17.18
N PRO A 114 -16.17 2.15 -16.76
CA PRO A 114 -17.32 3.02 -17.06
C PRO A 114 -17.32 4.25 -16.11
N ILE A 115 -16.36 5.14 -16.28
CA ILE A 115 -16.21 6.38 -15.50
C ILE A 115 -16.03 7.57 -16.42
N ASP A 116 -16.37 8.77 -15.95
CA ASP A 116 -15.97 10.01 -16.60
C ASP A 116 -14.48 10.30 -16.32
N PRO A 117 -13.59 10.28 -17.32
CA PRO A 117 -12.15 10.49 -17.14
C PRO A 117 -11.80 11.83 -16.48
N ASN A 118 -12.67 12.84 -16.59
CA ASN A 118 -12.44 14.17 -16.03
C ASN A 118 -12.49 14.17 -14.49
N ASN A 119 -13.25 13.24 -13.91
CA ASN A 119 -13.42 13.11 -12.47
C ASN A 119 -12.36 12.23 -11.80
N TYR A 120 -11.43 11.66 -12.59
CA TYR A 120 -10.40 10.77 -12.09
C TYR A 120 -9.00 11.16 -12.54
N ILE A 121 -8.03 10.88 -11.67
CA ILE A 121 -6.62 10.84 -12.02
C ILE A 121 -6.28 9.40 -12.36
N ILE A 122 -5.79 9.20 -13.58
CA ILE A 122 -5.50 7.87 -14.12
C ILE A 122 -4.01 7.68 -14.21
N GLN A 123 -3.54 6.58 -13.65
CA GLN A 123 -2.17 6.13 -13.72
C GLN A 123 -2.15 4.68 -14.20
N PHE A 124 -1.03 4.26 -14.75
CA PHE A 124 -0.87 2.87 -15.18
C PHE A 124 0.52 2.33 -14.84
N LYS A 125 0.60 1.01 -14.78
CA LYS A 125 1.86 0.28 -14.61
C LYS A 125 1.86 -0.96 -15.50
N ILE A 126 2.91 -1.16 -16.28
CA ILE A 126 3.09 -2.37 -17.08
C ILE A 126 3.37 -3.53 -16.12
N ILE A 127 2.51 -4.56 -16.14
CA ILE A 127 2.67 -5.79 -15.37
C ILE A 127 3.63 -6.73 -16.10
N GLU A 128 3.35 -6.98 -17.38
CA GLU A 128 4.14 -7.89 -18.21
C GLU A 128 3.97 -7.56 -19.69
N GLU A 129 4.95 -7.97 -20.47
CA GLU A 129 4.89 -8.05 -21.93
C GLU A 129 4.81 -9.52 -22.32
N PHE A 130 3.94 -9.86 -23.27
CA PHE A 130 3.76 -11.22 -23.73
C PHE A 130 3.36 -11.28 -25.20
N ILE A 131 3.49 -12.46 -25.80
CA ILE A 131 3.10 -12.71 -27.19
C ILE A 131 1.78 -13.48 -27.18
N ASP A 132 0.79 -12.97 -27.92
CA ASP A 132 -0.51 -13.57 -28.13
C ASP A 132 -0.69 -13.84 -29.65
N GLY A 133 -0.49 -15.10 -30.07
CA GLY A 133 -0.35 -15.42 -31.49
C GLY A 133 0.90 -14.75 -32.07
N ASP A 134 0.70 -13.90 -33.10
CA ASP A 134 1.78 -13.13 -33.75
C ASP A 134 1.86 -11.69 -33.25
N VAL A 135 1.13 -11.31 -32.19
CA VAL A 135 1.03 -9.95 -31.70
C VAL A 135 1.70 -9.80 -30.33
N ASN A 136 2.65 -8.87 -30.23
CA ASN A 136 3.18 -8.45 -28.94
C ASN A 136 2.13 -7.62 -28.19
N ARG A 137 1.88 -7.96 -26.94
CA ARG A 137 0.90 -7.30 -26.07
C ARG A 137 1.52 -6.86 -24.77
N LEU A 138 0.91 -5.84 -24.17
CA LEU A 138 1.19 -5.37 -22.82
C LEU A 138 -0.01 -5.68 -21.94
N ASN A 139 0.25 -6.30 -20.79
CA ASN A 139 -0.71 -6.38 -19.70
C ASN A 139 -0.41 -5.25 -18.73
N ILE A 140 -1.39 -4.40 -18.47
CA ILE A 140 -1.25 -3.13 -17.76
C ILE A 140 -2.21 -3.11 -16.57
N LEU A 141 -1.71 -2.76 -15.39
CA LEU A 141 -2.54 -2.37 -14.27
C LEU A 141 -2.89 -0.89 -14.41
N LEU A 142 -4.16 -0.60 -14.59
CA LEU A 142 -4.72 0.73 -14.63
C LEU A 142 -5.27 1.07 -13.25
N VAL A 143 -4.95 2.26 -12.74
CA VAL A 143 -5.42 2.77 -11.45
C VAL A 143 -6.11 4.11 -11.69
N ALA A 144 -7.37 4.21 -11.33
CA ALA A 144 -8.15 5.45 -11.39
C ALA A 144 -8.52 5.89 -9.97
N ILE A 145 -8.11 7.10 -9.61
CA ILE A 145 -8.32 7.69 -8.28
C ILE A 145 -9.23 8.92 -8.43
N PRO A 146 -10.32 9.06 -7.65
CA PRO A 146 -11.16 10.24 -7.68
C PRO A 146 -10.34 11.53 -7.51
N ARG A 147 -10.55 12.50 -8.39
CA ARG A 147 -9.79 13.75 -8.42
C ARG A 147 -10.03 14.60 -7.18
N ASP A 148 -11.27 14.72 -6.75
CA ASP A 148 -11.68 15.44 -5.55
C ASP A 148 -10.96 14.93 -4.31
N MET A 149 -10.86 13.62 -4.15
CA MET A 149 -10.10 13.01 -3.05
C MET A 149 -8.63 13.45 -3.06
N VAL A 150 -7.97 13.42 -4.22
CA VAL A 150 -6.57 13.85 -4.34
C VAL A 150 -6.43 15.33 -3.98
N GLU A 151 -7.33 16.17 -4.47
CA GLU A 151 -7.33 17.61 -4.23
C GLU A 151 -7.55 17.93 -2.75
N GLU A 152 -8.53 17.31 -2.09
CA GLU A 152 -8.79 17.48 -0.65
C GLU A 152 -7.56 17.15 0.21
N HIS A 153 -6.92 16.04 -0.07
CA HIS A 153 -5.72 15.63 0.67
C HIS A 153 -4.56 16.57 0.41
N PHE A 154 -4.36 17.02 -0.83
CA PHE A 154 -3.30 17.98 -1.15
C PHE A 154 -3.54 19.34 -0.48
N GLU A 155 -4.77 19.78 -0.41
CA GLU A 155 -5.13 21.00 0.30
C GLU A 155 -4.92 20.89 1.81
N LEU A 156 -5.28 19.75 2.43
CA LEU A 156 -4.97 19.48 3.84
C LEU A 156 -3.45 19.57 4.09
N LEU A 157 -2.63 18.92 3.26
CA LEU A 157 -1.18 18.95 3.43
C LEU A 157 -0.59 20.36 3.23
N LYS A 158 -1.09 21.13 2.27
CA LYS A 158 -0.68 22.53 2.07
C LYS A 158 -1.07 23.40 3.26
N SER A 159 -2.25 23.22 3.84
CA SER A 159 -2.68 23.95 5.03
C SER A 159 -1.78 23.69 6.24
N LEU A 160 -1.18 22.51 6.34
CA LEU A 160 -0.15 22.14 7.33
C LEU A 160 1.23 22.75 7.04
N SER A 161 1.36 23.62 6.03
CA SER A 161 2.63 24.18 5.56
C SER A 161 3.64 23.11 5.13
N LEU A 162 3.12 22.02 4.55
CA LEU A 162 3.88 20.94 3.93
C LEU A 162 3.85 21.07 2.40
N ASN A 163 4.83 20.46 1.73
CA ASN A 163 4.91 20.39 0.28
C ASN A 163 4.46 19.00 -0.17
N PRO A 164 3.21 18.81 -0.62
CA PRO A 164 2.76 17.53 -1.12
C PRO A 164 3.46 17.19 -2.44
N MET A 165 4.32 16.20 -2.41
CA MET A 165 5.13 15.79 -3.56
C MET A 165 4.57 14.55 -4.26
N VAL A 166 3.97 13.64 -3.49
CA VAL A 166 3.51 12.34 -3.96
C VAL A 166 2.25 11.95 -3.22
N LEU A 167 1.27 11.50 -3.99
CA LEU A 167 0.19 10.69 -3.49
C LEU A 167 0.38 9.29 -4.01
N ASP A 168 0.49 8.33 -3.13
CA ASP A 168 0.72 6.93 -3.45
C ASP A 168 -0.51 6.08 -3.09
N TYR A 169 -0.71 5.01 -3.83
CA TYR A 169 -1.74 4.02 -3.55
C TYR A 169 -1.14 2.93 -2.67
N GLN A 170 -1.80 2.57 -1.54
CA GLN A 170 -1.24 1.66 -0.53
C GLN A 170 -0.67 0.36 -1.12
N PRO A 171 -1.37 -0.41 -1.97
CA PRO A 171 -0.79 -1.61 -2.56
C PRO A 171 0.48 -1.37 -3.37
N ASN A 172 0.60 -0.21 -4.04
CA ASN A 172 1.82 0.16 -4.76
C ASN A 172 2.98 0.45 -3.79
N SER A 173 2.72 1.07 -2.66
CA SER A 173 3.72 1.29 -1.61
C SER A 173 4.31 -0.03 -1.10
N ILE A 174 3.46 -1.02 -0.84
CA ILE A 174 3.89 -2.37 -0.43
C ILE A 174 4.68 -3.06 -1.55
N ALA A 175 4.18 -2.99 -2.79
CA ALA A 175 4.86 -3.59 -3.93
C ALA A 175 6.26 -3.01 -4.15
N LYS A 176 6.42 -1.70 -3.97
CA LYS A 176 7.73 -1.04 -4.02
C LYS A 176 8.69 -1.53 -2.94
N LEU A 177 8.20 -1.75 -1.70
CA LEU A 177 9.01 -2.35 -0.64
C LEU A 177 9.53 -3.73 -1.02
N ILE A 178 8.67 -4.60 -1.52
CA ILE A 178 9.04 -5.93 -1.98
C ILE A 178 10.02 -5.85 -3.17
N GLN A 179 9.78 -4.93 -4.11
CA GLN A 179 10.69 -4.71 -5.24
C GLN A 179 12.04 -4.15 -4.82
N TYR A 180 12.06 -3.29 -3.80
CA TYR A 180 13.29 -2.70 -3.27
C TYR A 180 14.27 -3.75 -2.78
N GLY A 181 13.75 -4.91 -2.41
CA GLY A 181 14.52 -6.12 -2.17
C GLY A 181 15.06 -6.21 -0.76
N GLY A 182 15.74 -7.33 -0.54
CA GLY A 182 16.29 -7.69 0.75
C GLY A 182 15.73 -9.00 1.26
N LEU A 183 16.04 -9.33 2.50
CA LEU A 183 15.46 -10.45 3.20
C LEU A 183 14.34 -9.95 4.11
N ILE A 184 13.18 -10.57 4.01
CA ILE A 184 12.10 -10.39 4.97
C ILE A 184 12.44 -11.23 6.20
N ASN A 185 12.41 -10.61 7.38
CA ASN A 185 12.73 -11.24 8.67
C ASN A 185 14.12 -11.90 8.69
N GLY A 186 15.08 -11.40 7.88
CA GLY A 186 16.43 -11.95 7.75
C GLY A 186 16.53 -13.32 7.07
N GLU A 187 15.43 -13.84 6.53
CA GLU A 187 15.37 -15.23 6.03
C GLU A 187 14.85 -15.33 4.59
N TYR A 188 13.76 -14.63 4.27
CA TYR A 188 13.03 -14.88 3.01
C TYR A 188 13.34 -13.82 1.97
N SER A 189 13.93 -14.25 0.83
CA SER A 189 14.19 -13.36 -0.31
C SER A 189 12.88 -12.81 -0.87
N THR A 190 12.90 -11.53 -1.25
CA THR A 190 11.78 -10.92 -1.99
C THR A 190 11.77 -11.27 -3.48
N LYS A 191 12.84 -11.91 -3.97
CA LYS A 191 12.98 -12.31 -5.38
C LYS A 191 12.39 -13.68 -5.61
N ASP A 192 11.81 -13.88 -6.79
CA ASP A 192 11.29 -15.14 -7.31
C ASP A 192 10.19 -15.79 -6.44
N MET A 193 9.56 -14.99 -5.58
CA MET A 193 8.46 -15.41 -4.73
C MET A 193 7.19 -14.62 -5.05
N THR A 194 6.05 -15.27 -4.83
CA THR A 194 4.74 -14.65 -4.86
C THR A 194 4.21 -14.54 -3.44
N PHE A 195 4.01 -13.31 -2.99
CA PHE A 195 3.46 -13.01 -1.68
C PHE A 195 1.98 -12.62 -1.79
N ALA A 196 1.15 -13.18 -0.92
CA ALA A 196 -0.14 -12.58 -0.61
C ALA A 196 0.06 -11.67 0.60
N VAL A 197 0.04 -10.37 0.39
CA VAL A 197 0.14 -9.38 1.47
C VAL A 197 -1.26 -9.00 1.91
N ILE A 198 -1.54 -9.21 3.19
CA ILE A 198 -2.84 -8.92 3.81
C ILE A 198 -2.63 -7.79 4.81
N ASP A 199 -3.06 -6.59 4.40
CA ASP A 199 -3.05 -5.41 5.26
C ASP A 199 -4.34 -5.37 6.08
N MET A 200 -4.22 -5.70 7.35
CA MET A 200 -5.32 -5.81 8.29
C MET A 200 -5.59 -4.45 8.95
N GLY A 201 -6.42 -3.65 8.31
CA GLY A 201 -6.85 -2.34 8.81
C GLY A 201 -8.00 -2.41 9.81
N TYR A 202 -8.46 -1.24 10.25
CA TYR A 202 -9.59 -1.08 11.17
C TYR A 202 -10.92 -1.40 10.49
N ASP A 203 -11.23 -0.74 9.38
CA ASP A 203 -12.52 -0.86 8.68
C ASP A 203 -12.50 -1.90 7.57
N SER A 204 -11.34 -2.24 7.04
CA SER A 204 -11.18 -3.13 5.92
C SER A 204 -9.85 -3.88 5.95
N ALA A 205 -9.82 -5.05 5.34
CA ALA A 205 -8.58 -5.72 4.98
C ALA A 205 -8.29 -5.53 3.49
N LYS A 206 -7.01 -5.46 3.13
CA LYS A 206 -6.57 -5.33 1.74
C LYS A 206 -5.70 -6.50 1.37
N VAL A 207 -6.07 -7.21 0.34
CA VAL A 207 -5.32 -8.36 -0.18
C VAL A 207 -4.61 -7.96 -1.45
N SER A 208 -3.29 -8.03 -1.44
CA SER A 208 -2.47 -7.75 -2.61
C SER A 208 -1.59 -8.96 -2.91
N ILE A 209 -1.74 -9.55 -4.09
CA ILE A 209 -0.85 -10.60 -4.56
C ILE A 209 0.26 -9.93 -5.36
N ILE A 210 1.49 -10.10 -4.90
CA ILE A 210 2.67 -9.42 -5.43
C ILE A 210 3.72 -10.47 -5.82
N ARG A 211 4.17 -10.40 -7.08
CA ARG A 211 5.25 -11.23 -7.61
C ARG A 211 6.36 -10.33 -8.15
N ASN A 212 7.59 -10.52 -7.66
CA ASN A 212 8.75 -9.71 -8.07
C ASN A 212 8.50 -8.19 -7.96
N GLY A 213 7.84 -7.74 -6.88
CA GLY A 213 7.48 -6.34 -6.68
C GLY A 213 6.40 -5.78 -7.62
N ARG A 214 5.73 -6.64 -8.40
CA ARG A 214 4.62 -6.24 -9.27
C ARG A 214 3.30 -6.78 -8.72
N ILE A 215 2.32 -5.89 -8.61
CA ILE A 215 0.96 -6.24 -8.19
C ILE A 215 0.34 -7.09 -9.29
N GLN A 216 -0.10 -8.30 -8.94
CA GLN A 216 -0.86 -9.19 -9.82
C GLN A 216 -2.36 -9.04 -9.61
N VAL A 217 -2.77 -8.89 -8.35
CA VAL A 217 -4.16 -8.69 -7.93
C VAL A 217 -4.14 -7.80 -6.70
N SER A 218 -5.10 -6.88 -6.60
CA SER A 218 -5.37 -6.13 -5.37
C SER A 218 -6.87 -6.01 -5.17
N ARG A 219 -7.34 -6.27 -3.93
CA ARG A 219 -8.75 -6.17 -3.55
C ARG A 219 -8.88 -5.63 -2.14
N ILE A 220 -9.87 -4.77 -1.96
CA ILE A 220 -10.34 -4.34 -0.64
C ILE A 220 -11.44 -5.32 -0.22
N ILE A 221 -11.35 -5.78 1.01
CA ILE A 221 -12.36 -6.60 1.66
C ILE A 221 -12.96 -5.75 2.76
N GLU A 222 -14.20 -5.30 2.57
CA GLU A 222 -14.95 -4.57 3.57
C GLU A 222 -15.25 -5.44 4.79
N GLY A 223 -15.35 -4.83 5.95
CA GLY A 223 -15.53 -5.51 7.22
C GLY A 223 -14.18 -5.80 7.85
N GLY A 224 -13.44 -4.74 8.21
CA GLY A 224 -12.30 -4.83 9.11
C GLY A 224 -12.77 -5.25 10.51
N GLY A 225 -11.84 -5.79 11.32
CA GLY A 225 -12.18 -6.29 12.67
C GLY A 225 -12.52 -5.20 13.70
N GLY A 226 -12.74 -3.95 13.28
CA GLY A 226 -12.73 -2.85 14.22
C GLY A 226 -11.34 -2.74 14.89
N SER A 227 -11.25 -2.15 16.06
CA SER A 227 -10.04 -2.28 16.87
C SER A 227 -10.06 -3.65 17.56
N ILE A 228 -9.51 -4.65 16.91
CA ILE A 228 -9.15 -5.88 17.58
C ILE A 228 -7.99 -5.50 18.49
N GLY A 229 -8.29 -5.13 19.74
CA GLY A 229 -7.25 -4.78 20.72
C GLY A 229 -6.39 -6.00 21.06
N PRO A 230 -5.19 -5.81 21.57
CA PRO A 230 -4.29 -6.91 21.94
C PRO A 230 -4.85 -7.89 22.98
N ASN A 231 -5.97 -7.53 23.64
CA ASN A 231 -6.61 -8.31 24.69
C ASN A 231 -7.91 -9.00 24.25
N VAL A 232 -8.23 -9.02 22.96
CA VAL A 232 -9.43 -9.73 22.47
C VAL A 232 -9.16 -11.23 22.48
N ALA A 233 -10.09 -12.00 23.05
CA ALA A 233 -9.94 -13.45 23.10
C ALA A 233 -9.88 -14.03 21.67
N LYS A 234 -8.98 -14.99 21.44
CA LYS A 234 -8.80 -15.67 20.15
C LYS A 234 -10.13 -16.17 19.58
N GLN A 235 -11.03 -16.64 20.43
CA GLN A 235 -12.32 -17.16 20.03
C GLN A 235 -13.22 -16.06 19.46
N ASP A 236 -13.22 -14.87 20.06
CA ASP A 236 -14.00 -13.73 19.55
C ASP A 236 -13.52 -13.26 18.17
N ILE A 237 -12.22 -13.38 17.92
CA ILE A 237 -11.62 -13.07 16.60
C ILE A 237 -12.10 -14.08 15.57
N ILE A 238 -12.07 -15.37 15.90
CA ILE A 238 -12.52 -16.45 15.00
C ILE A 238 -13.99 -16.27 14.68
N ASP A 239 -14.83 -16.07 15.68
CA ASP A 239 -16.28 -16.11 15.55
C ASP A 239 -16.84 -14.88 14.84
N ASN A 240 -16.25 -13.70 15.05
CA ASN A 240 -16.81 -12.44 14.58
C ASN A 240 -16.11 -11.85 13.35
N PHE A 241 -14.89 -12.26 13.05
CA PHE A 241 -14.12 -11.60 12.01
C PHE A 241 -13.44 -12.56 11.03
N PHE A 242 -12.66 -13.50 11.54
CA PHE A 242 -11.76 -14.30 10.72
C PHE A 242 -12.51 -15.18 9.70
N GLY A 243 -13.62 -15.79 10.09
CA GLY A 243 -14.39 -16.67 9.20
C GLY A 243 -14.91 -15.98 7.93
N ILE A 244 -15.40 -14.73 8.05
CA ILE A 244 -15.86 -13.95 6.91
C ILE A 244 -14.67 -13.46 6.08
N LEU A 245 -13.61 -13.00 6.74
CA LEU A 245 -12.42 -12.51 6.09
C LEU A 245 -11.74 -13.61 5.27
N SER A 246 -11.56 -14.79 5.87
CA SER A 246 -10.88 -15.92 5.21
C SER A 246 -11.61 -16.37 3.94
N GLN A 247 -12.94 -16.49 3.97
CA GLN A 247 -13.73 -16.84 2.80
C GLN A 247 -13.54 -15.84 1.65
N ARG A 248 -13.53 -14.55 1.95
CA ARG A 248 -13.30 -13.51 0.95
C ARG A 248 -11.88 -13.49 0.41
N ILE A 249 -10.89 -13.73 1.26
CA ILE A 249 -9.48 -13.88 0.86
C ILE A 249 -9.33 -15.09 -0.06
N GLU A 250 -9.97 -16.21 0.27
CA GLU A 250 -9.92 -17.42 -0.55
C GLU A 250 -10.42 -17.16 -1.97
N LEU A 251 -11.47 -16.36 -2.16
CA LEU A 251 -11.95 -15.98 -3.49
C LEU A 251 -10.88 -15.22 -4.29
N VAL A 252 -10.13 -14.34 -3.64
CA VAL A 252 -9.02 -13.61 -4.29
C VAL A 252 -7.90 -14.58 -4.67
N PHE A 253 -7.57 -15.54 -3.80
CA PHE A 253 -6.55 -16.55 -4.07
C PHE A 253 -6.96 -17.46 -5.24
N ARG A 254 -8.19 -17.98 -5.22
CA ARG A 254 -8.74 -18.80 -6.31
C ARG A 254 -8.73 -18.06 -7.64
N TYR A 255 -9.14 -16.78 -7.65
CA TYR A 255 -9.07 -15.94 -8.84
C TYR A 255 -7.65 -15.85 -9.39
N PHE A 256 -6.66 -15.56 -8.56
CA PHE A 256 -5.27 -15.48 -9.00
C PHE A 256 -4.74 -16.83 -9.50
N LEU A 257 -4.99 -17.90 -8.76
CA LEU A 257 -4.50 -19.24 -9.10
C LEU A 257 -5.09 -19.76 -10.42
N SER A 258 -6.34 -19.42 -10.73
CA SER A 258 -7.02 -19.87 -11.95
C SER A 258 -6.58 -19.13 -13.23
N ARG A 259 -5.91 -17.98 -13.11
CA ARG A 259 -5.57 -17.13 -14.28
C ARG A 259 -4.51 -17.73 -15.20
N LYS A 260 -3.53 -18.42 -14.64
CA LYS A 260 -2.44 -19.05 -15.40
C LYS A 260 -2.07 -20.38 -14.76
N PRO A 261 -1.85 -21.44 -15.55
CA PRO A 261 -1.23 -22.66 -15.04
C PRO A 261 0.11 -22.36 -14.38
N GLY A 262 0.34 -22.93 -13.19
CA GLY A 262 1.57 -22.72 -12.43
C GLY A 262 1.60 -21.46 -11.56
N ASN A 263 0.53 -20.65 -11.52
CA ASN A 263 0.40 -19.64 -10.48
C ASN A 263 0.38 -20.31 -9.10
N ARG A 264 1.14 -19.75 -8.17
CA ARG A 264 1.18 -20.19 -6.77
C ARG A 264 1.36 -18.99 -5.85
N ILE A 265 0.95 -19.13 -4.61
CA ILE A 265 1.25 -18.20 -3.52
C ILE A 265 2.26 -18.91 -2.61
N ASP A 266 3.45 -18.34 -2.51
CA ASP A 266 4.54 -18.97 -1.75
C ASP A 266 4.42 -18.67 -0.25
N LYS A 267 3.96 -17.45 0.10
CA LYS A 267 3.80 -16.99 1.49
C LYS A 267 2.70 -15.96 1.63
N ILE A 268 2.11 -15.95 2.83
CA ILE A 268 1.23 -14.87 3.29
C ILE A 268 2.04 -13.96 4.21
N LEU A 269 1.99 -12.65 3.94
CA LEU A 269 2.57 -11.60 4.79
C LEU A 269 1.43 -10.82 5.45
N LEU A 270 1.36 -10.85 6.77
CA LEU A 270 0.40 -10.05 7.53
C LEU A 270 1.03 -8.71 7.91
N VAL A 271 0.31 -7.63 7.62
CA VAL A 271 0.69 -6.25 7.91
C VAL A 271 -0.53 -5.46 8.39
N GLY A 272 -0.32 -4.20 8.79
CA GLY A 272 -1.39 -3.34 9.31
C GLY A 272 -1.59 -3.49 10.83
N GLY A 273 -2.44 -2.62 11.37
CA GLY A 273 -2.63 -2.50 12.82
C GLY A 273 -3.18 -3.77 13.50
N ASN A 274 -4.11 -4.46 12.84
CA ASN A 274 -4.72 -5.68 13.39
C ASN A 274 -3.86 -6.95 13.18
N SER A 275 -2.74 -6.86 12.49
CA SER A 275 -1.79 -7.99 12.39
C SER A 275 -1.04 -8.29 13.70
N ILE A 276 -1.15 -7.41 14.71
CA ILE A 276 -0.53 -7.60 16.04
C ILE A 276 -1.24 -8.64 16.89
N VAL A 277 -2.46 -9.04 16.53
CA VAL A 277 -3.28 -9.96 17.33
C VAL A 277 -2.58 -11.29 17.52
N ASP A 278 -2.53 -11.75 18.76
CA ASP A 278 -1.91 -13.02 19.10
C ASP A 278 -2.65 -14.20 18.46
N GLY A 279 -1.90 -15.13 17.88
CA GLY A 279 -2.44 -16.31 17.21
C GLY A 279 -3.01 -16.07 15.82
N ILE A 280 -2.99 -14.83 15.30
CA ILE A 280 -3.52 -14.53 13.95
C ILE A 280 -2.69 -15.22 12.85
N VAL A 281 -1.38 -15.30 13.02
CA VAL A 281 -0.47 -15.97 12.06
C VAL A 281 -0.82 -17.45 11.96
N GLU A 282 -1.01 -18.11 13.08
CA GLU A 282 -1.38 -19.53 13.19
C GLU A 282 -2.76 -19.81 12.59
N LEU A 283 -3.72 -18.88 12.77
CA LEU A 283 -5.04 -18.98 12.15
C LEU A 283 -4.95 -18.95 10.62
N PHE A 284 -4.21 -17.98 10.07
CA PHE A 284 -4.01 -17.90 8.62
C PHE A 284 -3.28 -19.12 8.07
N MET A 285 -2.26 -19.60 8.78
CA MET A 285 -1.50 -20.79 8.37
C MET A 285 -2.38 -22.06 8.37
N ALA A 286 -3.23 -22.22 9.38
CA ALA A 286 -4.13 -23.35 9.49
C ALA A 286 -5.22 -23.36 8.41
N ASP A 287 -5.79 -22.18 8.12
CA ASP A 287 -6.91 -22.06 7.18
C ASP A 287 -6.47 -22.19 5.72
N PHE A 288 -5.41 -21.50 5.33
CA PHE A 288 -4.94 -21.47 3.95
C PHE A 288 -3.90 -22.55 3.61
N SER A 289 -3.31 -23.22 4.59
CA SER A 289 -2.19 -24.15 4.39
C SER A 289 -1.00 -23.53 3.64
N ILE A 290 -0.82 -22.22 3.76
CA ILE A 290 0.28 -21.45 3.18
C ILE A 290 1.14 -20.89 4.32
N PRO A 291 2.49 -21.00 4.25
CA PRO A 291 3.35 -20.38 5.25
C PRO A 291 3.05 -18.91 5.44
N THR A 292 2.70 -18.55 6.66
CA THR A 292 2.24 -17.20 7.03
C THR A 292 3.17 -16.58 8.05
N MET A 293 3.44 -15.27 7.93
CA MET A 293 4.25 -14.53 8.88
C MET A 293 3.87 -13.06 8.91
N ARG A 294 4.21 -12.35 9.98
CA ARG A 294 4.29 -10.89 9.98
C ARG A 294 5.59 -10.42 9.34
N MET A 295 5.55 -9.29 8.65
CA MET A 295 6.76 -8.65 8.14
C MET A 295 7.40 -7.80 9.23
N GLU A 296 8.22 -8.42 10.11
CA GLU A 296 8.85 -7.74 11.24
C GLU A 296 10.04 -6.87 10.81
N SER A 297 10.75 -7.26 9.77
CA SER A 297 11.92 -6.53 9.26
C SER A 297 12.12 -6.71 7.76
N LEU A 298 12.86 -5.79 7.17
CA LEU A 298 13.38 -5.87 5.80
C LEU A 298 14.80 -5.29 5.81
N ASP A 299 15.77 -6.04 5.29
CA ASP A 299 17.21 -5.76 5.43
C ASP A 299 17.65 -4.34 5.03
N ASN A 300 16.96 -3.74 4.06
CA ASN A 300 17.30 -2.41 3.57
C ASN A 300 16.59 -1.27 4.32
N ILE A 301 15.84 -1.58 5.38
CA ILE A 301 15.10 -0.60 6.18
C ILE A 301 15.65 -0.59 7.61
N TYR A 302 16.08 0.58 8.07
CA TYR A 302 16.71 0.73 9.38
C TYR A 302 16.04 1.81 10.22
N GLY A 303 16.07 1.65 11.54
CA GLY A 303 15.62 2.66 12.50
C GLY A 303 14.13 2.66 12.74
N VAL A 304 13.46 1.55 12.46
CA VAL A 304 12.05 1.32 12.79
C VAL A 304 11.88 -0.08 13.35
N GLU A 305 11.06 -0.20 14.37
CA GLU A 305 10.55 -1.46 14.90
C GLU A 305 9.12 -1.68 14.38
N GLN A 306 8.64 -2.92 14.38
CA GLN A 306 7.29 -3.27 13.94
C GLN A 306 6.95 -2.71 12.54
N ILE A 307 7.84 -2.96 11.57
CA ILE A 307 7.72 -2.42 10.21
C ILE A 307 6.34 -2.70 9.60
N TYR A 308 5.69 -3.81 9.99
CA TYR A 308 4.38 -4.22 9.50
C TYR A 308 3.28 -3.19 9.78
N ILE A 309 3.44 -2.32 10.79
CA ILE A 309 2.48 -1.25 11.07
C ILE A 309 2.66 -0.07 10.10
N TYR A 310 3.91 0.24 9.76
CA TYR A 310 4.29 1.44 9.00
C TYR A 310 4.59 1.15 7.53
N ILE A 311 4.28 -0.04 7.05
CA ILE A 311 4.70 -0.53 5.73
C ILE A 311 4.29 0.38 4.58
N ASN A 312 3.06 0.92 4.62
CA ASN A 312 2.55 1.83 3.59
C ASN A 312 3.33 3.14 3.58
N ALA A 313 3.50 3.76 4.76
CA ALA A 313 4.24 5.00 4.89
C ALA A 313 5.72 4.84 4.51
N ILE A 314 6.36 3.73 4.87
CA ILE A 314 7.75 3.44 4.49
C ILE A 314 7.87 3.19 2.98
N GLY A 315 6.97 2.40 2.42
CA GLY A 315 6.97 2.08 1.00
C GLY A 315 6.80 3.29 0.09
N SER A 316 6.04 4.30 0.53
CA SER A 316 5.87 5.54 -0.23
C SER A 316 7.17 6.34 -0.38
N ILE A 317 8.12 6.22 0.57
CA ILE A 317 9.44 6.89 0.50
C ILE A 317 10.27 6.33 -0.67
N ILE A 318 10.02 5.10 -1.08
CA ILE A 318 10.70 4.49 -2.21
C ILE A 318 10.19 5.11 -3.50
N ARG A 319 11.10 5.73 -4.24
CA ARG A 319 10.85 6.18 -5.61
C ARG A 319 11.56 5.22 -6.54
N VAL A 320 10.78 4.44 -7.26
CA VAL A 320 11.30 3.67 -8.40
C VAL A 320 11.45 4.68 -9.53
N ILE A 321 12.69 5.03 -9.87
CA ILE A 321 12.94 5.77 -11.09
C ILE A 321 12.76 4.72 -12.19
N GLU A 322 11.67 4.78 -12.91
CA GLU A 322 11.55 4.05 -14.16
C GLU A 322 12.58 4.64 -15.11
N VAL A 323 13.61 3.85 -15.43
CA VAL A 323 14.65 4.16 -16.42
C VAL A 323 14.15 3.71 -17.76
#